data_296a80a9e637df2199f8b904f510c20c
#
_entry.id   296a80a9e637df2199f8b904f510c20c
#
_cell.length_a   1.000
_cell.length_b   1.000
_cell.length_c   1.000
_cell.angle_alpha   90.00
_cell.angle_beta   90.00
_cell.angle_gamma   90.00
#
_symmetry.space_group_name_H-M   'P 1'
#
loop_
_entity.id
_entity.type
_entity.pdbx_description
1 polymer ?
#
loop_
_entity_poly.entity_id
_entity_poly.type
_entity_poly.pdbx_seq_one_letter_code
_entity_poly.pdbx_strand_id
1 'polypeptide(L)'
;GIVTFCSENYPTEYMCLYTADGYTGTLTECTEGELAFVAREEITKLKLWDGDRLFLELLKEERPFFSLKLCYHEDGTWYRAVLDGRELELFDICDEKGEPTGEVMERGMVHHYGKMHRTAHIWIVNRMPDGSYQVLLQKRSKKKDSYPGCYDISSAGHIHAGDSYLPSARRELAEELGIEAGEEELQLIGYHRADLRTSFYGKPFLD
;
A
#
# COMPACT_ATOMS: atom_id res chain seq x y z
N GLY A 1 -8.25 20.15 6.13
CA GLY A 1 -6.95 19.50 6.07
C GLY A 1 -5.90 20.32 5.35
N ILE A 2 -4.66 19.91 5.46
CA ILE A 2 -3.52 20.47 4.70
C ILE A 2 -2.84 19.33 3.97
N VAL A 3 -2.65 19.49 2.65
CA VAL A 3 -1.84 18.60 1.84
C VAL A 3 -0.57 19.32 1.42
N THR A 4 0.58 18.69 1.65
CA THR A 4 1.89 19.19 1.24
C THR A 4 2.37 18.36 0.06
N PHE A 5 2.56 18.98 -1.09
CA PHE A 5 3.15 18.34 -2.26
C PHE A 5 4.64 18.66 -2.31
N CYS A 6 5.46 17.62 -2.35
CA CYS A 6 6.89 17.70 -2.59
C CYS A 6 7.20 17.03 -3.92
N SER A 7 7.96 17.67 -4.77
CA SER A 7 8.41 17.13 -6.05
C SER A 7 9.88 17.47 -6.24
N GLU A 8 10.60 16.63 -6.97
CA GLU A 8 11.99 16.87 -7.33
C GLU A 8 12.13 18.03 -8.35
N ASN A 9 11.07 18.28 -9.13
CA ASN A 9 11.08 19.29 -10.21
C ASN A 9 10.47 20.63 -9.82
N TYR A 10 9.68 20.69 -8.74
CA TYR A 10 8.89 21.88 -8.39
C TYR A 10 9.08 22.27 -6.93
N PRO A 11 8.93 23.56 -6.60
CA PRO A 11 8.88 23.99 -5.20
C PRO A 11 7.80 23.24 -4.43
N THR A 12 8.06 23.01 -3.14
CA THR A 12 7.04 22.45 -2.24
C THR A 12 5.81 23.34 -2.17
N GLU A 13 4.64 22.75 -2.37
CA GLU A 13 3.35 23.44 -2.29
C GLU A 13 2.54 22.99 -1.08
N TYR A 14 1.81 23.95 -0.49
CA TYR A 14 0.86 23.68 0.59
C TYR A 14 -0.56 23.97 0.11
N MET A 15 -1.36 22.93 -0.02
CA MET A 15 -2.76 23.02 -0.38
C MET A 15 -3.63 22.95 0.87
N CYS A 16 -4.43 24.00 1.12
CA CYS A 16 -5.44 23.98 2.17
C CYS A 16 -6.75 23.42 1.62
N LEU A 17 -7.21 22.29 2.18
CA LEU A 17 -8.46 21.64 1.80
C LEU A 17 -9.63 22.24 2.57
N TYR A 18 -10.64 22.72 1.85
CA TYR A 18 -11.90 23.19 2.37
C TYR A 18 -13.05 22.39 1.75
N THR A 19 -14.08 22.15 2.53
CA THR A 19 -15.35 21.59 2.06
C THR A 19 -16.46 22.62 2.26
N ALA A 20 -17.47 22.59 1.40
CA ALA A 20 -18.66 23.42 1.51
C ALA A 20 -19.91 22.58 1.23
N ASP A 21 -20.93 22.71 2.09
CA ASP A 21 -22.18 21.94 1.97
C ASP A 21 -23.21 22.59 1.03
N GLY A 22 -22.80 23.65 0.36
CA GLY A 22 -23.64 24.32 -0.63
C GLY A 22 -23.08 25.66 -1.06
N TYR A 23 -23.75 26.25 -2.03
CA TYR A 23 -23.41 27.59 -2.52
C TYR A 23 -24.67 28.33 -2.94
N THR A 24 -24.58 29.65 -3.04
CA THR A 24 -25.63 30.50 -3.58
C THR A 24 -25.10 31.25 -4.80
N GLY A 25 -25.95 31.47 -5.80
CA GLY A 25 -25.58 32.12 -7.05
C GLY A 25 -25.54 31.15 -8.23
N THR A 26 -25.04 31.62 -9.35
CA THR A 26 -24.92 30.85 -10.58
C THR A 26 -23.46 30.60 -10.89
N LEU A 27 -23.11 29.35 -11.22
CA LEU A 27 -21.77 29.01 -11.69
C LEU A 27 -21.48 29.79 -12.99
N THR A 28 -20.30 30.37 -13.04
CA THR A 28 -19.78 31.02 -14.25
C THR A 28 -18.90 30.05 -15.01
N GLU A 29 -18.62 30.38 -16.26
CA GLU A 29 -17.66 29.64 -17.07
C GLU A 29 -16.28 29.63 -16.37
N CYS A 30 -15.67 28.45 -16.26
CA CYS A 30 -14.36 28.28 -15.66
C CYS A 30 -13.29 28.28 -16.75
N THR A 31 -12.34 29.22 -16.67
CA THR A 31 -11.23 29.31 -17.63
C THR A 31 -10.19 28.21 -17.49
N GLU A 32 -10.18 27.52 -16.34
CA GLU A 32 -9.23 26.43 -16.04
C GLU A 32 -9.71 25.06 -16.57
N GLY A 33 -10.98 24.93 -16.92
CA GLY A 33 -11.55 23.67 -17.44
C GLY A 33 -13.06 23.56 -17.30
N GLU A 34 -13.58 22.39 -17.60
CA GLU A 34 -15.00 22.08 -17.50
C GLU A 34 -15.38 21.69 -16.07
N LEU A 35 -16.44 22.27 -15.54
CA LEU A 35 -16.97 21.97 -14.23
C LEU A 35 -18.03 20.87 -14.31
N ALA A 36 -17.97 19.88 -13.45
CA ALA A 36 -18.98 18.83 -13.34
C ALA A 36 -19.22 18.46 -11.87
N PHE A 37 -20.48 18.19 -11.54
CA PHE A 37 -20.82 17.53 -10.29
C PHE A 37 -20.67 16.03 -10.44
N VAL A 38 -19.82 15.43 -9.62
CA VAL A 38 -19.55 13.98 -9.63
C VAL A 38 -20.05 13.38 -8.33
N ALA A 39 -20.77 12.26 -8.42
CA ALA A 39 -21.20 11.55 -7.23
C ALA A 39 -19.98 11.10 -6.39
N ARG A 40 -20.10 11.18 -5.08
CA ARG A 40 -19.02 10.88 -4.13
C ARG A 40 -18.37 9.51 -4.38
N GLU A 41 -19.18 8.49 -4.72
CA GLU A 41 -18.77 7.12 -4.99
C GLU A 41 -18.05 6.95 -6.34
N GLU A 42 -18.19 7.94 -7.23
CA GLU A 42 -17.60 7.90 -8.57
C GLU A 42 -16.26 8.67 -8.64
N ILE A 43 -15.94 9.50 -7.64
CA ILE A 43 -14.76 10.38 -7.66
C ILE A 43 -13.48 9.55 -7.86
N THR A 44 -13.30 8.45 -7.13
CA THR A 44 -12.09 7.62 -7.18
C THR A 44 -11.94 6.82 -8.48
N LYS A 45 -12.99 6.77 -9.30
CA LYS A 45 -12.95 6.16 -10.65
C LYS A 45 -12.48 7.13 -11.73
N LEU A 46 -12.37 8.41 -11.41
CA LEU A 46 -11.85 9.42 -12.33
C LEU A 46 -10.34 9.25 -12.55
N LYS A 47 -9.84 9.83 -13.62
CA LYS A 47 -8.41 9.96 -13.85
C LYS A 47 -7.86 11.03 -12.91
N LEU A 48 -7.26 10.59 -11.82
CA LEU A 48 -6.67 11.40 -10.76
C LEU A 48 -5.18 11.07 -10.63
N TRP A 49 -4.43 11.96 -10.01
CA TRP A 49 -3.10 11.60 -9.49
C TRP A 49 -3.27 10.57 -8.37
N ASP A 50 -2.33 9.64 -8.24
CA ASP A 50 -2.45 8.55 -7.28
C ASP A 50 -2.57 9.07 -5.84
N GLY A 51 -1.78 10.08 -5.48
CA GLY A 51 -1.86 10.69 -4.15
C GLY A 51 -3.16 11.47 -3.90
N ASP A 52 -3.81 12.02 -4.95
CA ASP A 52 -5.09 12.72 -4.79
C ASP A 52 -6.19 11.76 -4.33
N ARG A 53 -6.14 10.52 -4.77
CA ARG A 53 -7.08 9.49 -4.33
C ARG A 53 -7.07 9.36 -2.81
N LEU A 54 -5.89 9.45 -2.18
CA LEU A 54 -5.74 9.29 -0.74
C LEU A 54 -6.46 10.40 0.03
N PHE A 55 -6.22 11.69 -0.28
CA PHE A 55 -6.91 12.74 0.46
C PHE A 55 -8.40 12.83 0.13
N LEU A 56 -8.82 12.44 -1.07
CA LEU A 56 -10.24 12.36 -1.41
C LEU A 56 -10.96 11.26 -0.63
N GLU A 57 -10.32 10.11 -0.38
CA GLU A 57 -10.87 9.08 0.52
C GLU A 57 -10.95 9.58 1.96
N LEU A 58 -9.91 10.29 2.47
CA LEU A 58 -9.95 10.89 3.80
C LEU A 58 -11.10 11.91 3.95
N LEU A 59 -11.40 12.67 2.89
CA LEU A 59 -12.56 13.59 2.87
C LEU A 59 -13.88 12.82 2.82
N LYS A 60 -13.93 11.73 2.07
CA LYS A 60 -15.09 10.85 1.98
C LYS A 60 -15.43 10.20 3.32
N GLU A 61 -14.44 9.82 4.09
CA GLU A 61 -14.58 9.29 5.45
C GLU A 61 -14.96 10.37 6.49
N GLU A 62 -15.13 11.64 6.05
CA GLU A 62 -15.40 12.79 6.93
C GLU A 62 -14.35 12.95 8.02
N ARG A 63 -13.11 12.58 7.70
CA ARG A 63 -12.01 12.67 8.66
C ARG A 63 -11.86 14.13 9.13
N PRO A 64 -11.71 14.35 10.44
CA PRO A 64 -11.40 15.68 10.96
C PRO A 64 -10.11 16.22 10.34
N PHE A 65 -9.68 17.41 10.75
CA PHE A 65 -8.44 18.00 10.26
C PHE A 65 -7.30 16.97 10.21
N PHE A 66 -6.62 16.91 9.09
CA PHE A 66 -5.44 16.05 8.88
C PHE A 66 -4.33 16.81 8.16
N SER A 67 -3.09 16.36 8.35
CA SER A 67 -1.91 16.79 7.61
C SER A 67 -1.42 15.63 6.76
N LEU A 68 -1.39 15.80 5.44
CA LEU A 68 -0.92 14.79 4.50
C LEU A 68 0.24 15.36 3.69
N LYS A 69 1.36 14.66 3.67
CA LYS A 69 2.50 14.98 2.81
C LYS A 69 2.64 13.90 1.73
N LEU A 70 2.71 14.33 0.47
CA LEU A 70 2.88 13.49 -0.71
C LEU A 70 4.17 13.90 -1.41
N CYS A 71 5.05 12.94 -1.71
CA CYS A 71 6.32 13.18 -2.37
C CYS A 71 6.38 12.40 -3.69
N TYR A 72 6.77 13.10 -4.76
CA TYR A 72 6.78 12.61 -6.12
C TYR A 72 8.18 12.68 -6.73
N HIS A 73 8.53 11.66 -7.50
CA HIS A 73 9.67 11.68 -8.40
C HIS A 73 9.47 12.64 -9.59
N GLU A 74 10.51 12.85 -10.36
CA GLU A 74 10.48 13.70 -11.58
C GLU A 74 9.47 13.20 -12.60
N ASP A 75 9.22 11.89 -12.69
CA ASP A 75 8.30 11.26 -13.63
C ASP A 75 6.83 11.31 -13.18
N GLY A 76 6.56 11.89 -11.99
CA GLY A 76 5.22 12.02 -11.43
C GLY A 76 4.76 10.80 -10.62
N THR A 77 5.55 9.76 -10.48
CA THR A 77 5.25 8.66 -9.57
C THR A 77 5.46 9.10 -8.12
N TRP A 78 4.56 8.75 -7.22
CA TRP A 78 4.73 9.07 -5.81
C TRP A 78 5.47 7.94 -5.09
N TYR A 79 6.39 8.31 -4.23
CA TYR A 79 7.27 7.36 -3.54
C TYR A 79 7.14 7.44 -2.03
N ARG A 80 6.49 8.47 -1.51
CA ARG A 80 6.36 8.65 -0.07
C ARG A 80 5.08 9.39 0.28
N ALA A 81 4.39 8.90 1.31
CA ALA A 81 3.24 9.56 1.90
C ALA A 81 3.37 9.56 3.43
N VAL A 82 3.02 10.69 4.07
CA VAL A 82 3.02 10.84 5.52
C VAL A 82 1.69 11.45 5.96
N LEU A 83 0.94 10.74 6.79
CA LEU A 83 -0.34 11.19 7.31
C LEU A 83 -0.23 11.42 8.82
N ASP A 84 -0.49 12.65 9.26
CA ASP A 84 -0.42 13.07 10.67
C ASP A 84 0.91 12.67 11.35
N GLY A 85 2.01 12.80 10.61
CA GLY A 85 3.35 12.46 11.06
C GLY A 85 3.71 10.97 11.00
N ARG A 86 2.81 10.10 10.54
CA ARG A 86 3.08 8.67 10.34
C ARG A 86 3.33 8.40 8.87
N GLU A 87 4.42 7.71 8.56
CA GLU A 87 4.72 7.21 7.22
C GLU A 87 3.73 6.12 6.84
N LEU A 88 3.22 6.20 5.60
CA LEU A 88 2.29 5.22 5.05
C LEU A 88 3.06 4.25 4.15
N GLU A 89 2.64 2.99 4.16
CA GLU A 89 3.18 1.99 3.25
C GLU A 89 2.54 2.15 1.87
N LEU A 90 3.39 2.23 0.84
CA LEU A 90 2.98 2.35 -0.56
C LEU A 90 3.37 1.07 -1.30
N PHE A 91 2.48 0.57 -2.13
CA PHE A 91 2.69 -0.66 -2.91
C PHE A 91 2.50 -0.38 -4.40
N ASP A 92 3.32 -1.03 -5.23
CA ASP A 92 3.06 -1.12 -6.65
C ASP A 92 1.81 -1.97 -6.90
N ILE A 93 0.89 -1.44 -7.71
CA ILE A 93 -0.21 -2.23 -8.22
C ILE A 93 0.29 -3.06 -9.39
N CYS A 94 -0.03 -4.35 -9.38
CA CYS A 94 0.48 -5.31 -10.33
C CYS A 94 -0.59 -5.83 -11.29
N ASP A 95 -0.13 -6.26 -12.45
CA ASP A 95 -0.94 -6.99 -13.41
C ASP A 95 -1.10 -8.48 -13.00
N GLU A 96 -1.77 -9.26 -13.84
CA GLU A 96 -2.00 -10.69 -13.60
C GLU A 96 -0.72 -11.55 -13.58
N LYS A 97 0.40 -11.01 -14.06
CA LYS A 97 1.71 -11.67 -14.05
C LYS A 97 2.54 -11.28 -12.83
N GLY A 98 2.07 -10.32 -12.02
CA GLY A 98 2.80 -9.76 -10.89
C GLY A 98 3.75 -8.64 -11.26
N GLU A 99 3.68 -8.11 -12.50
CA GLU A 99 4.50 -7.01 -12.94
C GLU A 99 3.86 -5.66 -12.57
N PRO A 100 4.64 -4.69 -12.07
CA PRO A 100 4.13 -3.36 -11.75
C PRO A 100 3.47 -2.69 -12.96
N THR A 101 2.29 -2.11 -12.75
CA THR A 101 1.55 -1.37 -13.80
C THR A 101 1.98 0.08 -13.92
N GLY A 102 2.77 0.60 -12.98
CA GLY A 102 3.10 2.01 -12.81
C GLY A 102 2.12 2.76 -11.89
N GLU A 103 1.00 2.13 -11.47
CA GLU A 103 0.12 2.66 -10.43
C GLU A 103 0.71 2.32 -9.07
N VAL A 104 0.76 3.31 -8.16
CA VAL A 104 1.18 3.14 -6.77
C VAL A 104 0.02 3.50 -5.86
N MET A 105 -0.21 2.72 -4.81
CA MET A 105 -1.35 2.94 -3.92
C MET A 105 -0.95 2.67 -2.46
N GLU A 106 -1.60 3.39 -1.54
CA GLU A 106 -1.43 3.18 -0.11
C GLU A 106 -2.05 1.84 0.33
N ARG A 107 -1.42 1.17 1.30
CA ARG A 107 -1.76 -0.16 1.81
C ARG A 107 -3.25 -0.35 2.11
N GLY A 108 -3.86 0.55 2.88
CA GLY A 108 -5.27 0.44 3.25
C GLY A 108 -6.19 0.48 2.05
N MET A 109 -5.86 1.32 1.08
CA MET A 109 -6.59 1.41 -0.19
C MET A 109 -6.39 0.18 -1.06
N VAL A 110 -5.16 -0.35 -1.14
CA VAL A 110 -4.84 -1.59 -1.86
C VAL A 110 -5.74 -2.73 -1.39
N HIS A 111 -5.80 -2.93 -0.08
CA HIS A 111 -6.63 -3.97 0.53
C HIS A 111 -8.13 -3.68 0.39
N HIS A 112 -8.56 -2.43 0.61
CA HIS A 112 -9.97 -2.04 0.47
C HIS A 112 -10.52 -2.30 -0.94
N TYR A 113 -9.73 -1.98 -1.97
CA TYR A 113 -10.13 -2.17 -3.37
C TYR A 113 -9.75 -3.55 -3.93
N GLY A 114 -9.12 -4.41 -3.16
CA GLY A 114 -8.67 -5.74 -3.59
C GLY A 114 -7.70 -5.68 -4.77
N LYS A 115 -6.78 -4.72 -4.74
CA LYS A 115 -5.78 -4.54 -5.80
C LYS A 115 -4.66 -5.57 -5.66
N MET A 116 -4.20 -6.09 -6.80
CA MET A 116 -3.08 -7.02 -6.84
C MET A 116 -1.78 -6.30 -6.53
N HIS A 117 -1.03 -6.84 -5.59
CA HIS A 117 0.26 -6.32 -5.13
C HIS A 117 1.19 -7.48 -4.76
N ARG A 118 2.44 -7.18 -4.43
CA ARG A 118 3.47 -8.19 -4.19
C ARG A 118 3.78 -8.34 -2.72
N THR A 119 4.03 -9.60 -2.32
CA THR A 119 4.54 -9.95 -1.00
C THR A 119 5.77 -10.85 -1.13
N ALA A 120 6.66 -10.79 -0.17
CA ALA A 120 7.78 -11.71 -0.03
C ALA A 120 7.47 -12.72 1.09
N HIS A 121 7.58 -14.01 0.76
CA HIS A 121 7.39 -15.12 1.70
C HIS A 121 8.72 -15.83 1.92
N ILE A 122 9.20 -15.87 3.14
CA ILE A 122 10.48 -16.45 3.49
C ILE A 122 10.28 -17.72 4.32
N TRP A 123 10.87 -18.82 3.85
CA TRP A 123 10.88 -20.10 4.50
C TRP A 123 12.28 -20.38 5.03
N ILE A 124 12.46 -20.41 6.34
CA ILE A 124 13.73 -20.76 6.98
C ILE A 124 13.75 -22.27 7.21
N VAL A 125 14.76 -22.92 6.65
CA VAL A 125 14.93 -24.36 6.73
C VAL A 125 16.25 -24.71 7.42
N ASN A 126 16.21 -25.72 8.28
CA ASN A 126 17.38 -26.31 8.91
C ASN A 126 17.59 -27.72 8.35
N ARG A 127 18.77 -27.97 7.77
CA ARG A 127 19.15 -29.30 7.29
C ARG A 127 19.73 -30.13 8.41
N MET A 128 19.09 -31.26 8.69
CA MET A 128 19.50 -32.18 9.73
C MET A 128 20.61 -33.11 9.24
N PRO A 129 21.44 -33.67 10.16
CA PRO A 129 22.52 -34.61 9.81
C PRO A 129 22.06 -35.86 9.06
N ASP A 130 20.81 -36.29 9.27
CA ASP A 130 20.22 -37.45 8.60
C ASP A 130 19.68 -37.12 7.18
N GLY A 131 19.88 -35.87 6.73
CA GLY A 131 19.41 -35.38 5.42
C GLY A 131 17.96 -34.91 5.40
N SER A 132 17.23 -35.02 6.51
CA SER A 132 15.88 -34.44 6.64
C SER A 132 15.94 -32.92 6.84
N TYR A 133 14.78 -32.23 6.72
CA TYR A 133 14.64 -30.80 6.91
C TYR A 133 13.65 -30.50 8.02
N GLN A 134 13.98 -29.48 8.80
CA GLN A 134 13.04 -28.80 9.69
C GLN A 134 12.73 -27.43 9.12
N VAL A 135 11.49 -26.99 9.24
CA VAL A 135 11.03 -25.67 8.79
C VAL A 135 10.68 -24.84 10.02
N LEU A 136 11.20 -23.62 10.08
CA LEU A 136 10.76 -22.65 11.09
C LEU A 136 9.38 -22.15 10.72
N LEU A 137 8.42 -22.25 11.64
CA LEU A 137 7.06 -21.74 11.44
C LEU A 137 6.76 -20.72 12.54
N GLN A 138 6.11 -19.63 12.16
CA GLN A 138 5.57 -18.64 13.08
C GLN A 138 4.18 -19.10 13.57
N LYS A 139 3.94 -19.05 14.88
CA LYS A 139 2.58 -19.15 15.41
C LYS A 139 2.00 -17.77 15.60
N ARG A 140 1.01 -17.41 14.77
CA ARG A 140 0.37 -16.09 14.79
C ARG A 140 -0.18 -15.74 16.16
N SER A 141 0.01 -14.49 16.57
CA SER A 141 -0.51 -14.00 17.83
C SER A 141 -2.05 -14.12 17.87
N LYS A 142 -2.59 -14.44 19.05
CA LYS A 142 -4.05 -14.45 19.30
C LYS A 142 -4.71 -13.07 19.15
N LYS A 143 -3.89 -11.98 19.05
CA LYS A 143 -4.34 -10.60 18.86
C LYS A 143 -4.40 -10.17 17.39
N LYS A 144 -3.96 -11.02 16.46
CA LYS A 144 -4.04 -10.72 15.03
C LYS A 144 -5.48 -10.83 14.54
N ASP A 145 -5.88 -9.94 13.63
CA ASP A 145 -7.23 -9.90 13.07
C ASP A 145 -7.51 -11.08 12.14
N SER A 146 -6.46 -11.59 11.45
CA SER A 146 -6.53 -12.73 10.55
C SER A 146 -5.83 -13.96 11.13
N TYR A 147 -6.45 -15.12 11.03
CA TYR A 147 -5.94 -16.45 11.42
C TYR A 147 -5.22 -16.49 12.79
N PRO A 148 -5.82 -15.98 13.90
CA PRO A 148 -5.16 -15.95 15.19
C PRO A 148 -4.85 -17.37 15.70
N GLY A 149 -3.59 -17.59 16.11
CA GLY A 149 -3.12 -18.86 16.67
C GLY A 149 -2.81 -19.95 15.63
N CYS A 150 -3.01 -19.72 14.35
CA CYS A 150 -2.59 -20.61 13.28
C CYS A 150 -1.07 -20.57 13.10
N TYR A 151 -0.51 -21.63 12.53
CA TYR A 151 0.86 -21.62 12.06
C TYR A 151 0.94 -20.96 10.69
N ASP A 152 2.00 -20.22 10.48
CA ASP A 152 2.31 -19.46 9.28
C ASP A 152 3.78 -19.66 8.90
N ILE A 153 4.18 -19.13 7.77
CA ILE A 153 5.56 -19.16 7.29
C ILE A 153 6.53 -18.52 8.28
N SER A 154 7.83 -18.61 8.02
CA SER A 154 8.85 -18.08 8.93
C SER A 154 8.74 -16.56 9.07
N SER A 155 8.68 -15.85 7.95
CA SER A 155 8.49 -14.40 7.87
C SER A 155 7.81 -14.05 6.55
N ALA A 156 6.97 -13.02 6.55
CA ALA A 156 6.31 -12.50 5.36
C ALA A 156 6.02 -11.02 5.48
N GLY A 157 6.21 -10.29 4.40
CA GLY A 157 5.83 -8.90 4.34
C GLY A 157 5.56 -8.39 2.94
N HIS A 158 5.07 -7.18 2.87
CA HIS A 158 4.76 -6.53 1.61
C HIS A 158 6.01 -5.96 0.95
N ILE A 159 6.03 -5.98 -0.37
CA ILE A 159 7.06 -5.31 -1.17
C ILE A 159 6.62 -3.87 -1.39
N HIS A 160 7.40 -2.92 -0.89
CA HIS A 160 7.11 -1.50 -1.05
C HIS A 160 7.23 -1.08 -2.52
N ALA A 161 6.56 0.00 -2.88
CA ALA A 161 6.62 0.54 -4.22
C ALA A 161 8.07 0.84 -4.63
N GLY A 162 8.45 0.39 -5.83
CA GLY A 162 9.80 0.51 -6.36
C GLY A 162 10.80 -0.52 -5.86
N ASP A 163 10.47 -1.30 -4.82
CA ASP A 163 11.35 -2.34 -4.29
C ASP A 163 11.26 -3.64 -5.11
N SER A 164 12.31 -4.44 -5.01
CA SER A 164 12.35 -5.80 -5.55
C SER A 164 12.23 -6.87 -4.45
N TYR A 165 12.02 -8.14 -4.84
CA TYR A 165 11.75 -9.24 -3.93
C TYR A 165 12.88 -9.48 -2.91
N LEU A 166 14.15 -9.48 -3.36
CA LEU A 166 15.27 -9.86 -2.50
C LEU A 166 15.57 -8.83 -1.40
N PRO A 167 15.68 -7.51 -1.68
CA PRO A 167 15.80 -6.50 -0.64
C PRO A 167 14.65 -6.51 0.35
N SER A 168 13.40 -6.68 -0.14
CA SER A 168 12.22 -6.75 0.73
C SER A 168 12.25 -7.97 1.65
N ALA A 169 12.62 -9.15 1.12
CA ALA A 169 12.75 -10.35 1.94
C ALA A 169 13.82 -10.18 3.04
N ARG A 170 14.96 -9.56 2.73
CA ARG A 170 16.01 -9.27 3.72
C ARG A 170 15.53 -8.28 4.79
N ARG A 171 14.83 -7.25 4.38
CA ARG A 171 14.24 -6.27 5.30
C ARG A 171 13.27 -6.95 6.28
N GLU A 172 12.33 -7.76 5.77
CA GLU A 172 11.36 -8.49 6.62
C GLU A 172 12.03 -9.46 7.59
N LEU A 173 13.08 -10.17 7.17
CA LEU A 173 13.87 -11.04 8.06
C LEU A 173 14.51 -10.26 9.21
N ALA A 174 15.08 -9.09 8.90
CA ALA A 174 15.70 -8.23 9.90
C ALA A 174 14.66 -7.64 10.86
N GLU A 175 13.55 -7.13 10.34
CA GLU A 175 12.50 -6.47 11.13
C GLU A 175 11.71 -7.45 12.01
N GLU A 176 11.31 -8.60 11.47
CA GLU A 176 10.47 -9.55 12.20
C GLU A 176 11.26 -10.53 13.07
N LEU A 177 12.42 -10.97 12.61
CA LEU A 177 13.19 -12.06 13.25
C LEU A 177 14.57 -11.62 13.75
N GLY A 178 15.02 -10.40 13.43
CA GLY A 178 16.37 -9.93 13.77
C GLY A 178 17.48 -10.66 13.02
N ILE A 179 17.17 -11.24 11.86
CA ILE A 179 18.11 -12.01 11.03
C ILE A 179 18.65 -11.13 9.91
N GLU A 180 19.95 -10.89 9.93
CA GLU A 180 20.71 -10.22 8.86
C GLU A 180 21.18 -11.27 7.85
N ALA A 181 20.45 -11.44 6.75
CA ALA A 181 20.79 -12.40 5.70
C ALA A 181 21.55 -11.74 4.54
N GLY A 182 22.60 -12.41 4.03
CA GLY A 182 23.25 -12.07 2.77
C GLY A 182 22.37 -12.45 1.56
N GLU A 183 22.65 -11.87 0.40
CA GLU A 183 21.90 -12.20 -0.82
C GLU A 183 22.07 -13.67 -1.22
N GLU A 184 23.28 -14.20 -1.01
CA GLU A 184 23.65 -15.59 -1.30
C GLU A 184 22.98 -16.62 -0.38
N GLU A 185 22.44 -16.18 0.76
CA GLU A 185 21.75 -17.04 1.72
C GLU A 185 20.26 -17.20 1.38
N LEU A 186 19.73 -16.37 0.47
CA LEU A 186 18.34 -16.42 0.04
C LEU A 186 18.23 -16.97 -1.37
N GLN A 187 17.50 -18.05 -1.52
CA GLN A 187 17.23 -18.67 -2.82
C GLN A 187 15.77 -18.45 -3.20
N LEU A 188 15.51 -17.82 -4.36
CA LEU A 188 14.18 -17.76 -4.91
C LEU A 188 13.74 -19.15 -5.37
N ILE A 189 12.64 -19.66 -4.78
CA ILE A 189 12.10 -20.98 -5.08
C ILE A 189 10.90 -20.95 -6.05
N GLY A 190 10.28 -19.80 -6.22
CA GLY A 190 9.18 -19.62 -7.17
C GLY A 190 8.26 -18.47 -6.83
N TYR A 191 7.23 -18.32 -7.66
CA TYR A 191 6.16 -17.34 -7.50
C TYR A 191 4.83 -18.06 -7.33
N HIS A 192 3.99 -17.52 -6.48
CA HIS A 192 2.63 -18.00 -6.27
C HIS A 192 1.64 -16.84 -6.34
N ARG A 193 0.57 -16.99 -7.11
CA ARG A 193 -0.53 -16.04 -7.13
C ARG A 193 -1.62 -16.52 -6.18
N ALA A 194 -1.97 -15.70 -5.21
CA ALA A 194 -3.11 -15.92 -4.34
C ALA A 194 -4.26 -14.95 -4.72
N ASP A 195 -5.47 -15.46 -4.82
CA ASP A 195 -6.69 -14.68 -4.94
C ASP A 195 -7.54 -14.91 -3.69
N LEU A 196 -7.42 -13.99 -2.75
CA LEU A 196 -8.01 -14.09 -1.41
C LEU A 196 -9.35 -13.33 -1.30
N ARG A 197 -10.05 -13.10 -2.41
CA ARG A 197 -11.37 -12.45 -2.44
C ARG A 197 -12.46 -13.23 -1.71
N THR A 198 -12.19 -14.44 -1.25
CA THR A 198 -13.12 -15.23 -0.45
C THR A 198 -13.16 -14.75 1.00
N SER A 199 -14.36 -14.54 1.53
CA SER A 199 -14.54 -14.19 2.93
C SER A 199 -14.12 -15.35 3.84
N PHE A 200 -13.27 -15.05 4.83
CA PHE A 200 -13.01 -15.96 5.93
C PHE A 200 -13.77 -15.43 7.16
N TYR A 201 -14.57 -16.28 7.81
CA TYR A 201 -15.51 -15.89 8.87
C TYR A 201 -16.54 -14.80 8.48
N GLY A 202 -16.99 -14.76 7.22
CA GLY A 202 -18.02 -13.83 6.77
C GLY A 202 -17.56 -12.37 6.61
N LYS A 203 -16.27 -12.09 6.74
CA LYS A 203 -15.66 -10.81 6.41
C LYS A 203 -14.78 -10.97 5.17
N PRO A 204 -14.75 -9.99 4.25
CA PRO A 204 -13.75 -10.00 3.19
C PRO A 204 -12.37 -10.06 3.84
N PHE A 205 -11.55 -11.00 3.40
CA PHE A 205 -10.15 -11.05 3.77
C PHE A 205 -9.41 -10.09 2.83
N LEU A 206 -8.86 -9.04 3.41
CA LEU A 206 -8.21 -7.95 2.70
C LEU A 206 -6.75 -7.80 3.15
N ASP A 207 -6.02 -8.93 3.23
CA ASP A 207 -4.60 -8.94 3.57
C ASP A 207 -3.80 -9.62 2.47
#